data_4bb62e3c7f59c1e92b93b671fed21e9a
#
_entry.id   4bb62e3c7f59c1e92b93b671fed21e9a
#
_cell.length_a   1.000
_cell.length_b   1.000
_cell.length_c   1.000
_cell.angle_alpha   90.00
_cell.angle_beta   90.00
_cell.angle_gamma   90.00
#
_symmetry.space_group_name_H-M   'P 1'
#
loop_
_entity.id
_entity.type
_entity.pdbx_description
1 polymer ?
#
loop_
_entity_poly.entity_id
_entity_poly.type
_entity_poly.pdbx_seq_one_letter_code
_entity_poly.pdbx_strand_id
1 'polypeptide(L)'
;LWNFTESQWEGKIAIENPRTSSPGRAFFISTIDYFDNDEDEETNYINWWDNMKDNNVIITDSWTTAYETHYTGGYGQWGEGFIGDAHAVVSYCHSPGVEAYYGGNWTTSVALDLEGASFSQIEYISMLKGTEKKSSVNIFVDWLASYEINSQMSTINWMYPSIIGGNLTETSGYRWHSLVPVDCEIEISDIDENIAYWLDEWDITMA
;
A
#
# COMPACT_ATOMS: atom_id res chain seq x y z
N LEU A 1 1.88 14.83 3.67
CA LEU A 1 0.51 14.33 3.87
C LEU A 1 -0.49 15.44 4.21
N TRP A 2 -0.08 16.47 4.98
CA TRP A 2 -1.02 17.51 5.48
C TRP A 2 -1.86 18.18 4.39
N ASN A 3 -1.32 18.41 3.20
CA ASN A 3 -2.05 19.04 2.10
C ASN A 3 -3.31 18.26 1.67
N PHE A 4 -3.44 16.99 2.01
CA PHE A 4 -4.65 16.21 1.72
C PHE A 4 -5.86 16.58 2.61
N THR A 5 -5.65 17.34 3.68
CA THR A 5 -6.74 17.88 4.50
C THR A 5 -7.38 19.15 3.93
N GLU A 6 -6.82 19.70 2.85
CA GLU A 6 -7.36 20.89 2.20
C GLU A 6 -8.66 20.59 1.44
N SER A 7 -9.55 21.59 1.39
CA SER A 7 -10.91 21.45 0.82
C SER A 7 -10.96 20.99 -0.65
N GLN A 8 -9.88 21.18 -1.42
CA GLN A 8 -9.80 20.66 -2.79
C GLN A 8 -9.82 19.13 -2.86
N TRP A 9 -9.48 18.45 -1.75
CA TRP A 9 -9.46 17.00 -1.61
C TRP A 9 -10.71 16.44 -0.91
N GLU A 10 -11.66 17.28 -0.55
CA GLU A 10 -12.89 16.85 0.13
C GLU A 10 -13.59 15.73 -0.63
N GLY A 11 -13.75 14.57 0.04
CA GLY A 11 -14.39 13.37 -0.51
C GLY A 11 -13.66 12.72 -1.70
N LYS A 12 -12.37 13.02 -1.91
CA LYS A 12 -11.62 12.55 -3.10
C LYS A 12 -10.46 11.62 -2.79
N ILE A 13 -10.32 11.21 -1.55
CA ILE A 13 -9.24 10.32 -1.12
C ILE A 13 -9.84 9.05 -0.56
N ALA A 14 -9.40 7.90 -1.04
CA ALA A 14 -9.79 6.59 -0.54
C ALA A 14 -8.64 5.96 0.24
N ILE A 15 -8.93 5.54 1.47
CA ILE A 15 -7.98 4.87 2.36
C ILE A 15 -8.66 3.63 2.93
N GLU A 16 -7.91 2.56 3.13
CA GLU A 16 -8.44 1.36 3.76
C GLU A 16 -8.41 1.47 5.29
N ASN A 17 -9.42 0.87 5.90
CA ASN A 17 -9.50 0.70 7.33
C ASN A 17 -8.31 -0.13 7.87
N PRO A 18 -7.47 0.39 8.77
CA PRO A 18 -6.29 -0.30 9.29
C PRO A 18 -6.60 -1.56 10.11
N ARG A 19 -7.86 -1.75 10.54
CA ARG A 19 -8.30 -2.96 11.23
C ARG A 19 -8.54 -4.13 10.29
N THR A 20 -8.98 -3.87 9.05
CA THR A 20 -9.44 -4.89 8.11
C THR A 20 -8.50 -5.11 6.92
N SER A 21 -7.65 -4.13 6.62
CA SER A 21 -6.76 -4.13 5.47
C SER A 21 -5.29 -4.01 5.87
N SER A 22 -4.42 -4.87 5.34
CA SER A 22 -2.98 -4.78 5.58
C SER A 22 -2.32 -3.56 4.92
N PRO A 23 -2.63 -3.16 3.67
CA PRO A 23 -2.13 -1.89 3.15
C PRO A 23 -2.66 -0.68 3.91
N GLY A 24 -3.92 -0.69 4.36
CA GLY A 24 -4.45 0.36 5.23
C GLY A 24 -3.70 0.46 6.57
N ARG A 25 -3.36 -0.69 7.16
CA ARG A 25 -2.54 -0.74 8.39
C ARG A 25 -1.11 -0.25 8.14
N ALA A 26 -0.50 -0.63 7.04
CA ALA A 26 0.83 -0.18 6.67
C ALA A 26 0.87 1.35 6.50
N PHE A 27 -0.09 1.91 5.78
CA PHE A 27 -0.23 3.35 5.63
C PHE A 27 -0.50 4.05 6.96
N PHE A 28 -1.38 3.50 7.81
CA PHE A 28 -1.64 4.04 9.14
C PHE A 28 -0.35 4.13 9.98
N ILE A 29 0.46 3.07 10.00
CA ILE A 29 1.74 3.07 10.71
C ILE A 29 2.69 4.11 10.11
N SER A 30 2.74 4.25 8.79
CA SER A 30 3.59 5.28 8.17
C SER A 30 3.12 6.70 8.49
N THR A 31 1.83 6.94 8.74
CA THR A 31 1.37 8.27 9.22
C THR A 31 1.86 8.59 10.62
N ILE A 32 2.00 7.59 11.49
CA ILE A 32 2.56 7.77 12.83
C ILE A 32 4.03 8.23 12.71
N ASP A 33 4.84 7.48 11.97
CA ASP A 33 6.25 7.82 11.75
C ASP A 33 6.43 9.18 11.06
N TYR A 34 5.64 9.45 10.03
CA TYR A 34 5.69 10.69 9.27
C TYR A 34 5.45 11.94 10.13
N PHE A 35 4.54 11.85 11.11
CA PHE A 35 4.18 12.95 11.98
C PHE A 35 4.91 12.94 13.34
N ASP A 36 5.57 11.84 13.73
CA ASP A 36 6.33 11.77 14.98
C ASP A 36 7.56 12.68 15.00
N ASN A 37 8.09 12.98 13.82
CA ASN A 37 9.22 13.89 13.63
C ASN A 37 8.81 15.37 13.54
N ASP A 38 7.51 15.68 13.64
CA ASP A 38 7.04 17.06 13.62
C ASP A 38 7.05 17.63 15.05
N GLU A 39 7.81 18.69 15.28
CA GLU A 39 7.89 19.37 16.59
C GLU A 39 6.58 20.12 16.94
N ASP A 40 5.65 20.23 15.99
CA ASP A 40 4.37 20.91 16.17
C ASP A 40 3.30 19.93 16.65
N GLU A 41 2.89 20.02 17.90
CA GLU A 41 1.83 19.18 18.49
C GLU A 41 0.48 19.32 17.75
N GLU A 42 0.28 20.36 16.95
CA GLU A 42 -0.94 20.55 16.16
C GLU A 42 -0.92 19.73 14.85
N THR A 43 0.25 19.24 14.41
CA THR A 43 0.41 18.48 13.18
C THR A 43 0.67 16.98 13.38
N ASN A 44 0.30 16.41 14.52
CA ASN A 44 0.44 14.98 14.81
C ASN A 44 -0.51 14.11 13.97
N TYR A 45 -0.28 12.79 13.97
CA TYR A 45 -1.05 11.83 13.16
C TYR A 45 -2.55 11.80 13.52
N ILE A 46 -2.93 11.93 14.79
CA ILE A 46 -4.33 11.93 15.22
C ILE A 46 -5.06 13.16 14.68
N ASN A 47 -4.44 14.34 14.77
CA ASN A 47 -5.00 15.57 14.22
C ASN A 47 -5.13 15.49 12.70
N TRP A 48 -4.18 14.84 12.02
CA TRP A 48 -4.29 14.60 10.59
C TRP A 48 -5.49 13.71 10.25
N TRP A 49 -5.70 12.60 10.97
CA TRP A 49 -6.84 11.70 10.75
C TRP A 49 -8.18 12.37 11.06
N ASP A 50 -8.25 13.21 12.11
CA ASP A 50 -9.45 13.98 12.43
C ASP A 50 -9.79 14.97 11.30
N ASN A 51 -8.78 15.69 10.78
CA ASN A 51 -8.97 16.57 9.64
C ASN A 51 -9.34 15.81 8.35
N MET A 52 -8.81 14.60 8.14
CA MET A 52 -9.20 13.74 7.00
C MET A 52 -10.64 13.28 7.13
N LYS A 53 -11.12 12.95 8.33
CA LYS A 53 -12.53 12.65 8.61
C LYS A 53 -13.41 13.85 8.27
N ASP A 54 -13.07 15.03 8.78
CA ASP A 54 -13.79 16.28 8.50
C ASP A 54 -13.78 16.61 7.00
N ASN A 55 -12.75 16.21 6.28
CA ASN A 55 -12.60 16.35 4.82
C ASN A 55 -13.28 15.21 4.04
N ASN A 56 -14.15 14.42 4.68
CA ASN A 56 -14.93 13.35 4.08
C ASN A 56 -14.07 12.28 3.38
N VAL A 57 -12.96 11.86 3.99
CA VAL A 57 -12.13 10.75 3.48
C VAL A 57 -12.97 9.48 3.29
N ILE A 58 -12.79 8.78 2.18
CA ILE A 58 -13.49 7.53 1.90
C ILE A 58 -12.75 6.39 2.58
N ILE A 59 -13.31 5.85 3.67
CA ILE A 59 -12.75 4.67 4.36
C ILE A 59 -13.40 3.40 3.83
N THR A 60 -12.59 2.43 3.42
CA THR A 60 -13.03 1.14 2.86
C THR A 60 -12.49 -0.04 3.66
N ASP A 61 -13.19 -1.17 3.64
CA ASP A 61 -12.74 -2.38 4.35
C ASP A 61 -11.67 -3.18 3.62
N SER A 62 -11.37 -2.84 2.36
CA SER A 62 -10.40 -3.57 1.54
C SER A 62 -9.74 -2.69 0.47
N TRP A 63 -8.52 -3.07 0.10
CA TRP A 63 -7.82 -2.47 -1.03
C TRP A 63 -8.61 -2.57 -2.35
N THR A 64 -9.25 -3.71 -2.60
CA THR A 64 -10.09 -3.89 -3.81
C THR A 64 -11.18 -2.82 -3.90
N THR A 65 -11.84 -2.51 -2.77
CA THR A 65 -12.88 -1.46 -2.76
C THR A 65 -12.27 -0.08 -2.95
N ALA A 66 -11.19 0.25 -2.24
CA ALA A 66 -10.52 1.55 -2.39
C ALA A 66 -10.01 1.75 -3.82
N TYR A 67 -9.21 0.81 -4.30
CA TYR A 67 -8.50 0.95 -5.56
C TYR A 67 -9.38 0.68 -6.78
N GLU A 68 -10.05 -0.47 -6.83
CA GLU A 68 -10.79 -0.88 -8.02
C GLU A 68 -12.15 -0.20 -8.14
N THR A 69 -12.81 0.15 -7.03
CA THR A 69 -14.12 0.78 -7.08
C THR A 69 -14.01 2.31 -7.05
N HIS A 70 -13.35 2.86 -6.02
CA HIS A 70 -13.32 4.30 -5.81
C HIS A 70 -12.27 5.01 -6.66
N TYR A 71 -11.09 4.42 -6.87
CA TYR A 71 -10.03 5.07 -7.63
C TYR A 71 -10.11 4.77 -9.12
N THR A 72 -10.11 3.52 -9.56
CA THR A 72 -10.15 3.17 -10.98
C THR A 72 -11.57 3.12 -11.57
N GLY A 73 -12.60 3.10 -10.72
CA GLY A 73 -13.99 3.07 -11.13
C GLY A 73 -14.48 1.75 -11.69
N GLY A 74 -13.73 0.68 -11.44
CA GLY A 74 -14.10 -0.68 -11.82
C GLY A 74 -12.97 -1.46 -12.46
N TYR A 75 -12.96 -2.75 -12.20
CA TYR A 75 -11.94 -3.68 -12.67
C TYR A 75 -11.87 -3.71 -14.21
N GLY A 76 -10.66 -3.57 -14.74
CA GLY A 76 -10.42 -3.65 -16.19
C GLY A 76 -10.73 -2.36 -16.97
N GLN A 77 -11.05 -1.27 -16.32
CA GLN A 77 -11.26 0.03 -16.97
C GLN A 77 -9.96 0.86 -16.99
N TRP A 78 -8.88 0.24 -17.38
CA TRP A 78 -7.55 0.85 -17.59
C TRP A 78 -7.48 1.73 -18.84
N GLY A 79 -8.61 2.21 -19.30
CA GLY A 79 -8.74 2.93 -20.53
C GLY A 79 -8.65 4.43 -20.39
N GLU A 80 -9.29 5.12 -21.31
CA GLU A 80 -9.29 6.56 -21.39
C GLU A 80 -10.09 7.19 -20.23
N GLY A 81 -9.38 7.79 -19.30
CA GLY A 81 -9.97 8.65 -18.28
C GLY A 81 -10.24 7.93 -16.96
N PHE A 82 -10.13 8.69 -15.93
CA PHE A 82 -10.50 8.36 -14.58
C PHE A 82 -12.03 8.36 -14.44
N ILE A 83 -12.57 7.33 -13.81
CA ILE A 83 -14.02 7.17 -13.67
C ILE A 83 -14.49 6.87 -12.24
N GLY A 84 -13.57 6.72 -11.30
CA GLY A 84 -13.89 6.61 -9.88
C GLY A 84 -14.26 7.95 -9.25
N ASP A 85 -14.67 7.95 -8.01
CA ASP A 85 -14.98 9.13 -7.22
C ASP A 85 -13.80 9.64 -6.37
N ALA A 86 -12.79 8.80 -6.11
CA ALA A 86 -11.54 9.20 -5.47
C ALA A 86 -10.46 9.59 -6.49
N HIS A 87 -9.72 10.66 -6.22
CA HIS A 87 -8.60 11.12 -7.04
C HIS A 87 -7.24 10.67 -6.51
N ALA A 88 -7.18 10.25 -5.26
CA ALA A 88 -6.03 9.63 -4.64
C ALA A 88 -6.48 8.41 -3.84
N VAL A 89 -5.60 7.44 -3.73
CA VAL A 89 -5.86 6.19 -3.02
C VAL A 89 -4.59 5.70 -2.33
N VAL A 90 -4.73 5.13 -1.16
CA VAL A 90 -3.67 4.34 -0.56
C VAL A 90 -3.53 3.04 -1.34
N SER A 91 -2.32 2.73 -1.79
CA SER A 91 -2.05 1.56 -2.61
C SER A 91 -0.56 1.21 -2.58
N TYR A 92 -0.18 0.24 -3.39
CA TYR A 92 1.22 -0.16 -3.55
C TYR A 92 1.94 0.73 -4.54
N CYS A 93 3.20 1.06 -4.24
CA CYS A 93 4.02 1.92 -5.10
C CYS A 93 4.28 1.37 -6.52
N HIS A 94 3.98 0.11 -6.75
CA HIS A 94 4.02 -0.53 -8.08
C HIS A 94 2.66 -0.55 -8.79
N SER A 95 1.57 -0.13 -8.16
CA SER A 95 0.24 -0.15 -8.79
C SER A 95 0.18 0.59 -10.13
N PRO A 96 0.80 1.78 -10.30
CA PRO A 96 0.88 2.41 -11.62
C PRO A 96 1.63 1.58 -12.65
N GLY A 97 2.65 0.80 -12.23
CA GLY A 97 3.34 -0.14 -13.10
C GLY A 97 2.46 -1.29 -13.59
N VAL A 98 1.59 -1.80 -12.72
CA VAL A 98 0.58 -2.82 -13.09
C VAL A 98 -0.42 -2.24 -14.09
N GLU A 99 -0.90 -1.03 -13.85
CA GLU A 99 -1.78 -0.33 -14.80
C GLU A 99 -1.11 -0.19 -16.17
N ALA A 100 0.14 0.28 -16.22
CA ALA A 100 0.87 0.42 -17.47
C ALA A 100 1.06 -0.93 -18.18
N TYR A 101 1.30 -2.01 -17.43
CA TYR A 101 1.45 -3.35 -17.98
C TYR A 101 0.20 -3.80 -18.76
N TYR A 102 -0.99 -3.56 -18.22
CA TYR A 102 -2.25 -3.86 -18.90
C TYR A 102 -2.71 -2.76 -19.86
N GLY A 103 -2.33 -1.52 -19.61
CA GLY A 103 -2.71 -0.33 -20.40
C GLY A 103 -1.83 -0.07 -21.63
N GLY A 104 -1.00 -1.04 -22.07
CA GLY A 104 -0.19 -0.89 -23.27
C GLY A 104 0.98 0.09 -23.10
N ASN A 105 1.71 -0.03 -22.01
CA ASN A 105 2.85 0.79 -21.58
C ASN A 105 2.47 2.19 -21.04
N TRP A 106 1.22 2.41 -20.68
CA TRP A 106 0.75 3.71 -20.25
C TRP A 106 -0.20 3.62 -19.05
N THR A 107 -0.11 4.60 -18.16
CA THR A 107 -1.06 4.87 -17.09
C THR A 107 -1.19 6.37 -16.85
N THR A 108 -2.32 6.80 -16.31
CA THR A 108 -2.52 8.15 -15.79
C THR A 108 -2.21 8.27 -14.31
N SER A 109 -2.02 7.13 -13.63
CA SER A 109 -1.68 7.08 -12.21
C SER A 109 -0.20 7.34 -11.98
N VAL A 110 0.10 7.94 -10.85
CA VAL A 110 1.48 8.14 -10.37
C VAL A 110 1.55 7.78 -8.89
N ALA A 111 2.58 7.03 -8.50
CA ALA A 111 2.88 6.83 -7.09
C ALA A 111 3.52 8.11 -6.53
N LEU A 112 3.06 8.55 -5.35
CA LEU A 112 3.62 9.71 -4.68
C LEU A 112 4.82 9.27 -3.82
N ASP A 113 5.93 9.96 -4.01
CA ASP A 113 7.14 9.79 -3.21
C ASP A 113 7.15 10.84 -2.10
N LEU A 114 6.58 10.49 -0.97
CA LEU A 114 6.56 11.31 0.24
C LEU A 114 7.49 10.64 1.25
N GLU A 115 8.63 11.27 1.52
CA GLU A 115 9.64 10.74 2.44
C GLU A 115 9.02 10.41 3.80
N GLY A 116 9.22 9.16 4.27
CA GLY A 116 8.66 8.65 5.52
C GLY A 116 7.17 8.25 5.49
N ALA A 117 6.45 8.51 4.39
CA ALA A 117 5.03 8.17 4.27
C ALA A 117 4.75 6.82 3.60
N SER A 118 5.74 5.96 3.49
CA SER A 118 5.60 4.61 2.96
C SER A 118 6.12 3.56 3.93
N PHE A 119 5.57 2.36 3.83
CA PHE A 119 5.89 1.25 4.71
C PHE A 119 6.21 0.00 3.87
N SER A 120 7.42 -0.53 4.02
CA SER A 120 7.84 -1.76 3.37
C SER A 120 7.23 -2.98 4.03
N GLN A 121 6.64 -3.86 3.22
CA GLN A 121 6.11 -5.14 3.66
C GLN A 121 6.84 -6.28 2.97
N ILE A 122 7.20 -7.31 3.74
CA ILE A 122 7.76 -8.56 3.23
C ILE A 122 6.71 -9.65 3.40
N GLU A 123 6.32 -10.27 2.28
CA GLU A 123 5.42 -11.42 2.30
C GLU A 123 6.21 -12.71 2.54
N TYR A 124 5.67 -13.58 3.36
CA TYR A 124 6.28 -14.83 3.76
C TYR A 124 5.41 -16.02 3.36
N ILE A 125 6.06 -17.10 2.96
CA ILE A 125 5.44 -18.42 2.82
C ILE A 125 5.86 -19.31 3.99
N SER A 126 4.91 -20.02 4.58
CA SER A 126 5.15 -20.89 5.73
C SER A 126 4.46 -22.23 5.58
N MET A 127 5.09 -23.26 6.10
CA MET A 127 4.50 -24.60 6.21
C MET A 127 3.55 -24.66 7.40
N LEU A 128 2.32 -25.10 7.19
CA LEU A 128 1.36 -25.27 8.27
C LEU A 128 1.79 -26.41 9.20
N LYS A 129 1.69 -26.15 10.51
CA LYS A 129 1.92 -27.17 11.55
C LYS A 129 0.94 -28.34 11.35
N GLY A 130 1.47 -29.56 11.33
CA GLY A 130 0.67 -30.80 11.18
C GLY A 130 0.48 -31.26 9.74
N THR A 131 1.02 -30.58 8.73
CA THR A 131 0.96 -31.10 7.35
C THR A 131 1.70 -32.44 7.22
N GLU A 132 1.09 -33.38 6.51
CA GLU A 132 1.71 -34.68 6.16
C GLU A 132 2.54 -34.59 4.86
N LYS A 133 2.42 -33.48 4.10
CA LYS A 133 3.05 -33.29 2.79
C LYS A 133 4.34 -32.46 2.86
N LYS A 134 5.11 -32.60 3.93
CA LYS A 134 6.31 -31.76 4.20
C LYS A 134 7.29 -31.71 3.02
N SER A 135 7.58 -32.83 2.40
CA SER A 135 8.50 -32.89 1.25
C SER A 135 7.99 -32.10 0.05
N SER A 136 6.69 -32.18 -0.26
CA SER A 136 6.10 -31.44 -1.35
C SER A 136 6.07 -29.94 -1.06
N VAL A 137 5.80 -29.56 0.20
CA VAL A 137 5.83 -28.15 0.60
C VAL A 137 7.24 -27.56 0.50
N ASN A 138 8.26 -28.31 0.95
CA ASN A 138 9.65 -27.86 0.83
C ASN A 138 10.05 -27.65 -0.64
N ILE A 139 9.73 -28.59 -1.53
CA ILE A 139 10.02 -28.45 -2.95
C ILE A 139 9.31 -27.22 -3.53
N PHE A 140 8.09 -26.94 -3.14
CA PHE A 140 7.34 -25.76 -3.59
C PHE A 140 7.97 -24.47 -3.06
N VAL A 141 8.35 -24.42 -1.78
CA VAL A 141 9.03 -23.25 -1.19
C VAL A 141 10.37 -22.99 -1.88
N ASP A 142 11.19 -24.04 -2.07
CA ASP A 142 12.49 -23.91 -2.74
C ASP A 142 12.32 -23.44 -4.19
N TRP A 143 11.31 -23.94 -4.90
CA TRP A 143 10.96 -23.51 -6.26
C TRP A 143 10.54 -22.03 -6.30
N LEU A 144 9.64 -21.61 -5.39
CA LEU A 144 9.15 -20.23 -5.33
C LEU A 144 10.27 -19.24 -4.96
N ALA A 145 11.18 -19.66 -4.07
CA ALA A 145 12.33 -18.88 -3.65
C ALA A 145 13.50 -18.91 -4.65
N SER A 146 13.44 -19.76 -5.68
CA SER A 146 14.50 -19.82 -6.69
C SER A 146 14.61 -18.51 -7.47
N TYR A 147 15.84 -18.22 -7.97
CA TYR A 147 16.05 -17.03 -8.80
C TYR A 147 15.15 -17.03 -10.05
N GLU A 148 14.96 -18.19 -10.68
CA GLU A 148 14.15 -18.34 -11.87
C GLU A 148 12.70 -17.87 -11.67
N ILE A 149 12.09 -18.18 -10.52
CA ILE A 149 10.71 -17.84 -10.24
C ILE A 149 10.61 -16.48 -9.52
N ASN A 150 11.39 -16.27 -8.49
CA ASN A 150 11.28 -15.04 -7.69
C ASN A 150 11.63 -13.78 -8.50
N SER A 151 12.55 -13.85 -9.47
CA SER A 151 12.82 -12.73 -10.37
C SER A 151 11.63 -12.32 -11.25
N GLN A 152 10.61 -13.17 -11.36
CA GLN A 152 9.41 -12.92 -12.14
C GLN A 152 8.22 -12.43 -11.28
N MET A 153 8.41 -12.18 -9.97
CA MET A 153 7.32 -11.79 -9.07
C MET A 153 6.58 -10.55 -9.53
N SER A 154 7.25 -9.62 -10.18
CA SER A 154 6.61 -8.43 -10.74
C SER A 154 5.55 -8.71 -11.81
N THR A 155 5.55 -9.87 -12.44
CA THR A 155 4.58 -10.28 -13.47
C THR A 155 3.72 -11.47 -13.07
N ILE A 156 4.12 -12.22 -12.05
CA ILE A 156 3.38 -13.39 -11.55
C ILE A 156 2.44 -13.00 -10.41
N ASN A 157 2.93 -12.15 -9.50
CA ASN A 157 2.23 -11.79 -8.26
C ASN A 157 2.13 -10.28 -8.04
N TRP A 158 2.56 -9.47 -8.99
CA TRP A 158 2.56 -8.00 -8.91
C TRP A 158 3.27 -7.46 -7.65
N MET A 159 4.35 -8.14 -7.24
CA MET A 159 5.16 -7.77 -6.09
C MET A 159 6.62 -7.60 -6.51
N TYR A 160 7.37 -6.84 -5.73
CA TYR A 160 8.81 -6.73 -5.97
C TYR A 160 9.51 -8.06 -5.69
N PRO A 161 10.49 -8.47 -6.51
CA PRO A 161 11.32 -9.64 -6.19
C PRO A 161 12.04 -9.47 -4.87
N SER A 162 12.04 -10.52 -4.03
CA SER A 162 12.72 -10.52 -2.73
C SER A 162 14.13 -11.08 -2.75
N ILE A 163 14.67 -11.40 -3.92
CA ILE A 163 16.00 -11.99 -4.09
C ILE A 163 17.05 -10.97 -4.54
N ILE A 164 18.30 -11.21 -4.14
CA ILE A 164 19.44 -10.40 -4.58
C ILE A 164 19.56 -10.47 -6.11
N GLY A 165 19.62 -9.32 -6.76
CA GLY A 165 19.69 -9.20 -8.22
C GLY A 165 18.35 -9.36 -8.95
N GLY A 166 17.24 -9.55 -8.21
CA GLY A 166 15.89 -9.41 -8.75
C GLY A 166 15.62 -7.96 -9.14
N ASN A 167 15.14 -7.74 -10.35
CA ASN A 167 14.81 -6.40 -10.84
C ASN A 167 13.35 -6.36 -11.28
N LEU A 168 12.75 -5.17 -11.22
CA LEU A 168 11.44 -4.95 -11.82
C LEU A 168 11.53 -5.19 -13.33
N THR A 169 10.53 -5.84 -13.89
CA THR A 169 10.45 -6.05 -15.32
C THR A 169 10.31 -4.73 -16.09
N GLU A 170 10.95 -4.64 -17.25
CA GLU A 170 10.75 -3.51 -18.18
C GLU A 170 9.58 -3.76 -19.13
N THR A 171 8.99 -4.96 -19.09
CA THR A 171 7.88 -5.35 -19.96
C THR A 171 6.69 -4.43 -19.75
N SER A 172 6.13 -3.94 -20.84
CA SER A 172 4.93 -3.12 -20.88
C SER A 172 4.98 -1.89 -19.95
N GLY A 173 6.17 -1.32 -19.77
CA GLY A 173 6.34 -0.09 -18.99
C GLY A 173 6.26 -0.28 -17.46
N TYR A 174 6.11 -1.50 -16.96
CA TYR A 174 5.93 -1.77 -15.52
C TYR A 174 6.97 -1.04 -14.65
N ARG A 175 8.26 -1.19 -14.94
CA ARG A 175 9.35 -0.57 -14.18
C ARG A 175 9.29 0.96 -14.18
N TRP A 176 8.91 1.55 -15.31
CA TRP A 176 8.96 3.00 -15.49
C TRP A 176 7.87 3.75 -14.74
N HIS A 177 6.81 3.04 -14.38
CA HIS A 177 5.67 3.57 -13.62
C HIS A 177 5.62 3.07 -12.18
N SER A 178 6.53 2.16 -11.80
CA SER A 178 6.67 1.67 -10.43
C SER A 178 7.68 2.52 -9.65
N LEU A 179 7.41 2.74 -8.38
CA LEU A 179 8.25 3.49 -7.47
C LEU A 179 8.73 2.61 -6.32
N VAL A 180 9.95 2.80 -5.87
CA VAL A 180 10.47 2.28 -4.60
C VAL A 180 10.81 3.48 -3.74
N PRO A 181 9.89 3.95 -2.91
CA PRO A 181 10.09 5.15 -2.09
C PRO A 181 11.01 4.88 -0.90
N VAL A 182 11.38 5.95 -0.22
CA VAL A 182 12.04 5.86 1.08
C VAL A 182 11.04 5.35 2.12
N ASP A 183 11.41 4.27 2.80
CA ASP A 183 10.59 3.65 3.83
C ASP A 183 10.52 4.50 5.10
N CYS A 184 9.49 4.34 5.90
CA CYS A 184 9.43 4.89 7.25
C CYS A 184 10.47 4.21 8.15
N GLU A 185 10.90 4.88 9.20
CA GLU A 185 11.98 4.42 10.08
C GLU A 185 11.49 3.81 11.40
N ILE A 186 10.15 3.61 11.54
CA ILE A 186 9.56 3.09 12.77
C ILE A 186 10.06 1.68 13.09
N GLU A 187 10.50 1.48 14.31
CA GLU A 187 11.02 0.19 14.76
C GLU A 187 9.90 -0.86 14.95
N ILE A 188 10.15 -2.10 14.54
CA ILE A 188 9.17 -3.19 14.68
C ILE A 188 8.76 -3.42 16.14
N SER A 189 9.68 -3.22 17.09
CA SER A 189 9.41 -3.30 18.53
C SER A 189 8.36 -2.28 18.96
N ASP A 190 8.42 -1.07 18.45
CA ASP A 190 7.50 0.02 18.79
C ASP A 190 6.11 -0.26 18.20
N ILE A 191 6.07 -0.84 17.00
CA ILE A 191 4.82 -1.31 16.41
C ILE A 191 4.20 -2.41 17.28
N ASP A 192 4.97 -3.44 17.67
CA ASP A 192 4.47 -4.57 18.48
C ASP A 192 3.91 -4.10 19.84
N GLU A 193 4.58 -3.14 20.47
CA GLU A 193 4.16 -2.60 21.76
C GLU A 193 2.92 -1.69 21.68
N ASN A 194 2.76 -0.92 20.61
CA ASN A 194 1.81 0.19 20.57
C ASN A 194 0.67 0.02 19.57
N ILE A 195 0.73 -0.90 18.62
CA ILE A 195 -0.25 -1.01 17.53
C ILE A 195 -1.71 -1.13 18.02
N ALA A 196 -1.95 -1.83 19.12
CA ALA A 196 -3.29 -1.98 19.68
C ALA A 196 -3.84 -0.62 20.20
N TYR A 197 -2.98 0.13 20.88
CA TYR A 197 -3.32 1.46 21.41
C TYR A 197 -3.55 2.45 20.24
N TRP A 198 -2.67 2.50 19.27
CA TRP A 198 -2.81 3.39 18.12
C TRP A 198 -4.08 3.13 17.31
N LEU A 199 -4.44 1.86 17.12
CA LEU A 199 -5.68 1.49 16.44
C LEU A 199 -6.91 1.88 17.24
N ASP A 200 -6.87 1.81 18.58
CA ASP A 200 -7.98 2.25 19.42
C ASP A 200 -8.15 3.79 19.38
N GLU A 201 -7.06 4.55 19.35
CA GLU A 201 -7.07 5.99 19.14
C GLU A 201 -7.66 6.34 17.76
N TRP A 202 -7.27 5.61 16.72
CA TRP A 202 -7.82 5.79 15.38
C TRP A 202 -9.33 5.52 15.33
N ASP A 203 -9.80 4.44 15.96
CA ASP A 203 -11.24 4.13 16.02
C ASP A 203 -12.04 5.24 16.70
N ILE A 204 -11.50 5.82 17.79
CA ILE A 204 -12.13 6.94 18.49
C ILE A 204 -12.18 8.17 17.60
N THR A 205 -11.09 8.47 16.92
CA THR A 205 -10.98 9.64 16.03
C THR A 205 -11.93 9.52 14.84
N MET A 206 -12.02 8.34 14.22
CA MET A 206 -12.83 8.12 13.04
C MET A 206 -14.32 7.82 13.32
N ALA A 207 -14.72 7.63 14.60
CA ALA A 207 -16.12 7.48 14.98
C ALA A 207 -16.86 8.81 14.84
#